data_69fbdb4eeff440d1d36d4b8d31b48995
#
_entry.id   69fbdb4eeff440d1d36d4b8d31b48995
#
_cell.length_a   1.000
_cell.length_b   1.000
_cell.length_c   1.000
_cell.angle_alpha   90.00
_cell.angle_beta   90.00
_cell.angle_gamma   90.00
#
_symmetry.space_group_name_H-M   'P 1'
#
loop_
_entity.id
_entity.type
_entity.pdbx_description
1 polymer ?
#
loop_
_entity_poly.entity_id
_entity_poly.type
_entity_poly.pdbx_seq_one_letter_code
_entity_poly.pdbx_strand_id
1 'polypeptide(L)'
;MVWTWMIALYLFLAGMGAGAFVLSGIAGMAKKPCPKIKMIGFIAGPVCVAVGTLLLVVDAHAGLMNPLRFFYLVSNLGSVMAWGVIILTLFIVVAAIDAIIMVVKKSTPRVLDIIGMVLAVCVAAYTGVLLGDASVAFPLWHPIILPVLFLVSAASTGFALVLVIAHGKAHDEIANIGFTVRSGMVLPVLEALLVIALLGTVAITGGSAAAAAKASVANLLTGGYALAFWVLFIIVGLAFPFVQALHKSMQEKKSLMQQPGLTIAGEVGVLIGGFMLRYLIVMAAIPVALG
;
A
#
# COMPACT_ATOMS: atom_id res chain seq x y z
N MET A 1 -16.81 17.53 1.12
CA MET A 1 -15.59 16.75 0.80
C MET A 1 -15.88 15.94 -0.44
N VAL A 2 -15.01 16.00 -1.45
CA VAL A 2 -15.19 15.25 -2.72
C VAL A 2 -14.68 13.81 -2.58
N TRP A 3 -13.77 13.56 -1.63
CA TRP A 3 -13.12 12.27 -1.42
C TRP A 3 -13.57 11.66 -0.10
N THR A 4 -14.01 10.40 -0.15
CA THR A 4 -14.56 9.68 1.01
C THR A 4 -13.52 8.74 1.63
N TRP A 5 -13.83 8.19 2.79
CA TRP A 5 -13.04 7.14 3.44
C TRP A 5 -12.96 5.86 2.57
N MET A 6 -13.94 5.64 1.66
CA MET A 6 -13.92 4.50 0.74
C MET A 6 -12.75 4.57 -0.22
N ILE A 7 -12.38 5.79 -0.67
CA ILE A 7 -11.19 5.99 -1.51
C ILE A 7 -9.92 5.66 -0.74
N ALA A 8 -9.79 6.08 0.52
CA ALA A 8 -8.65 5.72 1.34
C ALA A 8 -8.53 4.20 1.52
N LEU A 9 -9.66 3.51 1.70
CA LEU A 9 -9.70 2.05 1.81
C LEU A 9 -9.35 1.37 0.48
N TYR A 10 -9.85 1.89 -0.64
CA TYR A 10 -9.45 1.43 -1.98
C TYR A 10 -7.94 1.55 -2.18
N LEU A 11 -7.36 2.74 -1.92
CA LEU A 11 -5.93 2.98 -2.07
C LEU A 11 -5.09 2.04 -1.20
N PHE A 12 -5.59 1.74 0.00
CA PHE A 12 -4.96 0.78 0.91
C PHE A 12 -5.00 -0.65 0.36
N LEU A 13 -6.18 -1.14 -0.01
CA LEU A 13 -6.35 -2.50 -0.50
C LEU A 13 -5.60 -2.73 -1.82
N ALA A 14 -5.63 -1.75 -2.73
CA ALA A 14 -4.91 -1.83 -4.00
C ALA A 14 -3.39 -1.87 -3.78
N GLY A 15 -2.85 -0.98 -2.93
CA GLY A 15 -1.42 -0.97 -2.60
C GLY A 15 -0.98 -2.25 -1.87
N MET A 16 -1.70 -2.64 -0.83
CA MET A 16 -1.43 -3.85 -0.04
C MET A 16 -1.47 -5.12 -0.91
N GLY A 17 -2.50 -5.26 -1.75
CA GLY A 17 -2.63 -6.41 -2.65
C GLY A 17 -1.52 -6.47 -3.70
N ALA A 18 -1.17 -5.32 -4.28
CA ALA A 18 -0.04 -5.19 -5.21
C ALA A 18 1.28 -5.57 -4.54
N GLY A 19 1.56 -5.04 -3.35
CA GLY A 19 2.75 -5.37 -2.57
C GLY A 19 2.83 -6.86 -2.21
N ALA A 20 1.71 -7.46 -1.80
CA ALA A 20 1.62 -8.89 -1.49
C ALA A 20 1.95 -9.77 -2.70
N PHE A 21 1.47 -9.40 -3.89
CA PHE A 21 1.74 -10.12 -5.12
C PHE A 21 3.23 -10.06 -5.50
N VAL A 22 3.83 -8.85 -5.49
CA VAL A 22 5.25 -8.65 -5.82
C VAL A 22 6.15 -9.45 -4.88
N LEU A 23 5.96 -9.32 -3.57
CA LEU A 23 6.83 -9.96 -2.59
C LEU A 23 6.72 -11.47 -2.62
N SER A 24 5.52 -12.00 -2.85
CA SER A 24 5.31 -13.44 -3.00
C SER A 24 5.92 -13.99 -4.29
N GLY A 25 5.89 -13.20 -5.39
CA GLY A 25 6.62 -13.52 -6.62
C GLY A 25 8.14 -13.59 -6.40
N ILE A 26 8.70 -12.60 -5.68
CA ILE A 26 10.12 -12.59 -5.31
C ILE A 26 10.47 -13.80 -4.43
N ALA A 27 9.63 -14.12 -3.42
CA ALA A 27 9.84 -15.29 -2.57
C ALA A 27 9.80 -16.62 -3.33
N GLY A 28 8.92 -16.72 -4.35
CA GLY A 28 8.86 -17.87 -5.25
C GLY A 28 10.08 -18.02 -6.17
N MET A 29 10.78 -16.93 -6.50
CA MET A 29 11.98 -16.90 -7.34
C MET A 29 13.28 -16.92 -6.54
N ALA A 30 13.23 -16.94 -5.21
CA ALA A 30 14.39 -16.94 -4.33
C ALA A 30 15.24 -18.22 -4.50
N LYS A 31 16.50 -18.20 -4.01
CA LYS A 31 17.39 -19.39 -4.02
C LYS A 31 16.79 -20.59 -3.28
N LYS A 32 16.00 -20.33 -2.24
CA LYS A 32 15.15 -21.33 -1.57
C LYS A 32 13.70 -20.92 -1.87
N PRO A 33 13.06 -21.53 -2.88
CA PRO A 33 11.70 -21.16 -3.26
C PRO A 33 10.70 -21.44 -2.14
N CYS A 34 9.77 -20.51 -1.95
CA CYS A 34 8.70 -20.60 -0.96
C CYS A 34 7.34 -20.74 -1.67
N PRO A 35 6.96 -21.94 -2.14
CA PRO A 35 5.76 -22.13 -2.96
C PRO A 35 4.44 -21.83 -2.22
N LYS A 36 4.36 -22.10 -0.92
CA LYS A 36 3.17 -21.78 -0.13
C LYS A 36 3.01 -20.27 0.03
N ILE A 37 4.12 -19.55 0.29
CA ILE A 37 4.12 -18.09 0.39
C ILE A 37 3.78 -17.45 -0.95
N LYS A 38 4.34 -17.98 -2.05
CA LYS A 38 3.98 -17.55 -3.41
C LYS A 38 2.47 -17.70 -3.65
N MET A 39 1.89 -18.85 -3.28
CA MET A 39 0.47 -19.10 -3.43
C MET A 39 -0.38 -18.11 -2.61
N ILE A 40 0.04 -17.79 -1.38
CA ILE A 40 -0.68 -16.84 -0.51
C ILE A 40 -0.80 -15.48 -1.19
N GLY A 41 0.30 -14.89 -1.65
CA GLY A 41 0.26 -13.55 -2.25
C GLY A 41 -0.36 -13.53 -3.64
N PHE A 42 -0.23 -14.60 -4.41
CA PHE A 42 -0.85 -14.72 -5.74
C PHE A 42 -2.37 -14.88 -5.67
N ILE A 43 -2.91 -15.32 -4.54
CA ILE A 43 -4.36 -15.34 -4.28
C ILE A 43 -4.81 -14.08 -3.56
N ALA A 44 -4.16 -13.71 -2.45
CA ALA A 44 -4.57 -12.56 -1.65
C ALA A 44 -4.38 -11.23 -2.40
N GLY A 45 -3.32 -11.10 -3.22
CA GLY A 45 -3.04 -9.88 -3.99
C GLY A 45 -4.19 -9.46 -4.90
N PRO A 46 -4.55 -10.26 -5.91
CA PRO A 46 -5.65 -9.90 -6.82
C PRO A 46 -7.00 -9.78 -6.11
N VAL A 47 -7.26 -10.56 -5.06
CA VAL A 47 -8.49 -10.42 -4.26
C VAL A 47 -8.57 -9.05 -3.59
N CYS A 48 -7.49 -8.60 -2.94
CA CYS A 48 -7.45 -7.26 -2.32
C CYS A 48 -7.62 -6.15 -3.35
N VAL A 49 -6.93 -6.23 -4.48
CA VAL A 49 -7.05 -5.22 -5.56
C VAL A 49 -8.46 -5.21 -6.15
N ALA A 50 -9.05 -6.38 -6.41
CA ALA A 50 -10.41 -6.48 -6.93
C ALA A 50 -11.44 -5.89 -5.97
N VAL A 51 -11.36 -6.23 -4.66
CA VAL A 51 -12.24 -5.66 -3.63
C VAL A 51 -12.05 -4.14 -3.55
N GLY A 52 -10.81 -3.65 -3.55
CA GLY A 52 -10.52 -2.22 -3.59
C GLY A 52 -11.13 -1.53 -4.82
N THR A 53 -10.97 -2.12 -6.01
CA THR A 53 -11.53 -1.57 -7.25
C THR A 53 -13.06 -1.55 -7.21
N LEU A 54 -13.71 -2.57 -6.63
CA LEU A 54 -15.16 -2.56 -6.42
C LEU A 54 -15.61 -1.43 -5.50
N LEU A 55 -14.87 -1.13 -4.43
CA LEU A 55 -15.18 0.01 -3.56
C LEU A 55 -15.09 1.33 -4.31
N LEU A 56 -14.11 1.48 -5.21
CA LEU A 56 -14.01 2.67 -6.07
C LEU A 56 -15.22 2.83 -7.00
N VAL A 57 -15.72 1.71 -7.57
CA VAL A 57 -16.92 1.71 -8.42
C VAL A 57 -18.16 2.10 -7.62
N VAL A 58 -18.27 1.61 -6.37
CA VAL A 58 -19.39 1.93 -5.47
C VAL A 58 -19.36 3.40 -5.04
N ASP A 59 -18.18 3.93 -4.70
CA ASP A 59 -18.00 5.34 -4.32
C ASP A 59 -18.35 6.29 -5.47
N ALA A 60 -18.04 5.90 -6.69
CA ALA A 60 -18.37 6.66 -7.90
C ALA A 60 -19.84 6.56 -8.30
N HIS A 61 -20.81 6.72 -7.40
CA HIS A 61 -22.27 6.55 -7.58
C HIS A 61 -22.81 6.52 -9.01
N ALA A 62 -22.22 7.30 -9.92
CA ALA A 62 -22.52 7.35 -11.34
C ALA A 62 -22.05 6.08 -12.10
N GLY A 63 -21.11 5.31 -11.58
CA GLY A 63 -20.60 4.09 -12.21
C GLY A 63 -21.57 2.92 -12.11
N LEU A 64 -22.31 2.82 -11.00
CA LEU A 64 -23.33 1.79 -10.80
C LEU A 64 -24.57 2.03 -11.70
N MET A 65 -24.91 3.30 -11.94
CA MET A 65 -26.06 3.67 -12.77
C MET A 65 -25.78 3.55 -14.28
N ASN A 66 -24.52 3.73 -14.69
CA ASN A 66 -24.08 3.70 -16.09
C ASN A 66 -22.71 3.05 -16.25
N PRO A 67 -22.60 1.71 -16.29
CA PRO A 67 -21.31 1.02 -16.43
C PRO A 67 -20.58 1.36 -17.75
N LEU A 68 -21.30 1.79 -18.80
CA LEU A 68 -20.71 2.27 -20.05
C LEU A 68 -19.83 3.54 -19.86
N ARG A 69 -19.98 4.29 -18.79
CA ARG A 69 -19.09 5.43 -18.47
C ARG A 69 -17.63 5.01 -18.29
N PHE A 70 -17.36 3.79 -17.86
CA PHE A 70 -15.98 3.28 -17.77
C PHE A 70 -15.31 3.19 -19.14
N PHE A 71 -16.07 2.89 -20.22
CA PHE A 71 -15.54 2.93 -21.57
C PHE A 71 -15.22 4.36 -22.02
N TYR A 72 -16.04 5.34 -21.67
CA TYR A 72 -15.73 6.75 -21.94
C TYR A 72 -14.54 7.25 -21.13
N LEU A 73 -14.35 6.76 -19.90
CA LEU A 73 -13.18 7.09 -19.10
C LEU A 73 -11.89 6.63 -19.79
N VAL A 74 -11.86 5.42 -20.32
CA VAL A 74 -10.71 4.84 -21.03
C VAL A 74 -10.46 5.54 -22.39
N SER A 75 -11.45 6.17 -22.99
CA SER A 75 -11.28 6.89 -24.27
C SER A 75 -10.43 8.16 -24.15
N ASN A 76 -10.31 8.75 -22.95
CA ASN A 76 -9.47 9.93 -22.71
C ASN A 76 -8.13 9.56 -22.09
N LEU A 77 -7.17 9.13 -22.91
CA LEU A 77 -5.82 8.75 -22.49
C LEU A 77 -4.99 9.91 -21.91
N GLY A 78 -5.45 11.16 -21.99
CA GLY A 78 -4.86 12.32 -21.31
C GLY A 78 -5.17 12.37 -19.81
N SER A 79 -6.11 11.54 -19.30
CA SER A 79 -6.49 11.50 -17.90
C SER A 79 -5.71 10.43 -17.13
N VAL A 80 -5.19 10.80 -15.95
CA VAL A 80 -4.56 9.85 -15.01
C VAL A 80 -5.53 8.74 -14.60
N MET A 81 -6.83 9.06 -14.45
CA MET A 81 -7.86 8.05 -14.14
C MET A 81 -7.99 6.98 -15.23
N ALA A 82 -7.86 7.35 -16.52
CA ALA A 82 -7.91 6.38 -17.63
C ALA A 82 -6.78 5.35 -17.52
N TRP A 83 -5.57 5.80 -17.27
CA TRP A 83 -4.43 4.92 -17.04
C TRP A 83 -4.62 4.01 -15.83
N GLY A 84 -5.25 4.51 -14.76
CA GLY A 84 -5.59 3.71 -13.60
C GLY A 84 -6.52 2.55 -13.92
N VAL A 85 -7.59 2.81 -14.65
CA VAL A 85 -8.54 1.74 -15.08
C VAL A 85 -7.82 0.69 -15.93
N ILE A 86 -6.98 1.11 -16.87
CA ILE A 86 -6.20 0.19 -17.72
C ILE A 86 -5.26 -0.66 -16.87
N ILE A 87 -4.44 -0.04 -16.02
CA ILE A 87 -3.44 -0.74 -15.18
C ILE A 87 -4.12 -1.71 -14.22
N LEU A 88 -5.19 -1.29 -13.53
CA LEU A 88 -5.94 -2.13 -12.60
C LEU A 88 -6.58 -3.32 -13.32
N THR A 89 -7.19 -3.10 -14.48
CA THR A 89 -7.83 -4.16 -15.26
C THR A 89 -6.80 -5.17 -15.75
N LEU A 90 -5.68 -4.71 -16.32
CA LEU A 90 -4.61 -5.59 -16.78
C LEU A 90 -4.01 -6.40 -15.61
N PHE A 91 -3.76 -5.74 -14.47
CA PHE A 91 -3.26 -6.45 -13.29
C PHE A 91 -4.25 -7.51 -12.82
N ILE A 92 -5.54 -7.19 -12.65
CA ILE A 92 -6.55 -8.14 -12.16
C ILE A 92 -6.64 -9.34 -13.11
N VAL A 93 -6.64 -9.12 -14.42
CA VAL A 93 -6.71 -10.21 -15.42
C VAL A 93 -5.47 -11.11 -15.34
N VAL A 94 -4.27 -10.53 -15.38
CA VAL A 94 -3.02 -11.29 -15.33
C VAL A 94 -2.88 -12.02 -14.00
N ALA A 95 -3.13 -11.35 -12.89
CA ALA A 95 -3.02 -11.94 -11.56
C ALA A 95 -4.10 -13.02 -11.29
N ALA A 96 -5.30 -12.89 -11.87
CA ALA A 96 -6.32 -13.93 -11.82
C ALA A 96 -5.88 -15.18 -12.59
N ILE A 97 -5.29 -15.02 -13.78
CA ILE A 97 -4.73 -16.12 -14.56
C ILE A 97 -3.61 -16.82 -13.75
N ASP A 98 -2.68 -16.06 -13.15
CA ASP A 98 -1.64 -16.59 -12.29
C ASP A 98 -2.21 -17.35 -11.09
N ALA A 99 -3.21 -16.80 -10.42
CA ALA A 99 -3.88 -17.45 -9.29
C ALA A 99 -4.52 -18.79 -9.70
N ILE A 100 -5.24 -18.82 -10.83
CA ILE A 100 -5.87 -20.04 -11.34
C ILE A 100 -4.80 -21.08 -11.69
N ILE A 101 -3.75 -20.71 -12.43
CA ILE A 101 -2.66 -21.62 -12.78
C ILE A 101 -1.97 -22.16 -11.52
N MET A 102 -1.72 -21.29 -10.54
CA MET A 102 -1.10 -21.66 -9.26
C MET A 102 -1.95 -22.68 -8.48
N VAL A 103 -3.27 -22.50 -8.44
CA VAL A 103 -4.18 -23.44 -7.75
C VAL A 103 -4.22 -24.79 -8.47
N VAL A 104 -4.31 -24.78 -9.82
CA VAL A 104 -4.47 -26.01 -10.62
C VAL A 104 -3.14 -26.75 -10.78
N LYS A 105 -2.07 -26.06 -11.18
CA LYS A 105 -0.78 -26.69 -11.54
C LYS A 105 0.27 -26.61 -10.42
N LYS A 106 0.00 -25.92 -9.31
CA LYS A 106 0.94 -25.68 -8.21
C LYS A 106 2.23 -24.93 -8.61
N SER A 107 2.29 -24.44 -9.84
CA SER A 107 3.43 -23.68 -10.40
C SER A 107 2.95 -22.75 -11.51
N THR A 108 3.57 -21.59 -11.65
CA THR A 108 3.25 -20.61 -12.69
C THR A 108 4.46 -20.35 -13.59
N PRO A 109 4.26 -19.97 -14.86
CA PRO A 109 5.33 -19.56 -15.76
C PRO A 109 6.03 -18.29 -15.26
N ARG A 110 7.36 -18.27 -15.19
CA ARG A 110 8.13 -17.10 -14.71
C ARG A 110 7.83 -15.81 -15.47
N VAL A 111 7.57 -15.92 -16.77
CA VAL A 111 7.23 -14.75 -17.60
C VAL A 111 5.94 -14.09 -17.12
N LEU A 112 4.91 -14.90 -16.82
CA LEU A 112 3.64 -14.40 -16.33
C LEU A 112 3.79 -13.77 -14.93
N ASP A 113 4.55 -14.42 -14.04
CA ASP A 113 4.89 -13.88 -12.72
C ASP A 113 5.53 -12.48 -12.84
N ILE A 114 6.51 -12.31 -13.75
CA ILE A 114 7.22 -11.04 -13.95
C ILE A 114 6.26 -9.97 -14.49
N ILE A 115 5.45 -10.29 -15.48
CA ILE A 115 4.44 -9.36 -16.02
C ILE A 115 3.47 -8.93 -14.91
N GLY A 116 2.97 -9.87 -14.12
CA GLY A 116 2.10 -9.59 -12.99
C GLY A 116 2.76 -8.71 -11.93
N MET A 117 4.03 -8.96 -11.59
CA MET A 117 4.80 -8.12 -10.65
C MET A 117 5.02 -6.69 -11.17
N VAL A 118 5.33 -6.51 -12.45
CA VAL A 118 5.48 -5.18 -13.07
C VAL A 118 4.15 -4.43 -12.99
N LEU A 119 3.05 -5.06 -13.39
CA LEU A 119 1.72 -4.47 -13.29
C LEU A 119 1.35 -4.13 -11.83
N ALA A 120 1.71 -4.98 -10.88
CA ALA A 120 1.48 -4.73 -9.45
C ALA A 120 2.26 -3.49 -8.97
N VAL A 121 3.52 -3.32 -9.37
CA VAL A 121 4.30 -2.10 -9.07
C VAL A 121 3.62 -0.88 -9.68
N CYS A 122 3.12 -0.98 -10.90
CA CYS A 122 2.36 0.10 -11.54
C CYS A 122 1.08 0.43 -10.75
N VAL A 123 0.32 -0.58 -10.27
CA VAL A 123 -0.85 -0.38 -9.40
C VAL A 123 -0.46 0.37 -8.12
N ALA A 124 0.59 -0.07 -7.42
CA ALA A 124 1.03 0.55 -6.18
C ALA A 124 1.47 2.01 -6.40
N ALA A 125 2.24 2.30 -7.44
CA ALA A 125 2.66 3.66 -7.79
C ALA A 125 1.47 4.53 -8.22
N TYR A 126 0.56 3.99 -9.02
CA TYR A 126 -0.64 4.69 -9.51
C TYR A 126 -1.50 5.23 -8.37
N THR A 127 -1.62 4.50 -7.24
CA THR A 127 -2.40 4.98 -6.09
C THR A 127 -1.91 6.32 -5.56
N GLY A 128 -0.60 6.58 -5.60
CA GLY A 128 -0.01 7.86 -5.22
C GLY A 128 -0.09 8.92 -6.34
N VAL A 129 0.07 8.49 -7.61
CA VAL A 129 -0.05 9.37 -8.78
C VAL A 129 -1.46 9.94 -8.88
N LEU A 130 -2.48 9.13 -8.62
CA LEU A 130 -3.89 9.54 -8.63
C LEU A 130 -4.17 10.73 -7.70
N LEU A 131 -3.63 10.71 -6.49
CA LEU A 131 -3.75 11.85 -5.57
C LEU A 131 -2.86 13.01 -6.02
N GLY A 132 -1.62 12.72 -6.44
CA GLY A 132 -0.65 13.72 -6.90
C GLY A 132 -1.12 14.56 -8.08
N ASP A 133 -1.99 14.02 -8.94
CA ASP A 133 -2.62 14.73 -10.06
C ASP A 133 -3.49 15.92 -9.57
N ALA A 134 -4.09 15.80 -8.40
CA ALA A 134 -4.88 16.86 -7.78
C ALA A 134 -4.07 17.79 -6.85
N SER A 135 -2.74 17.76 -6.91
CA SER A 135 -1.83 18.55 -6.06
C SER A 135 -2.06 20.07 -6.13
N VAL A 136 -2.52 20.58 -7.26
CA VAL A 136 -2.85 22.01 -7.45
C VAL A 136 -4.00 22.42 -6.51
N ALA A 137 -4.99 21.55 -6.33
CA ALA A 137 -6.13 21.78 -5.43
C ALA A 137 -5.82 21.41 -3.98
N PHE A 138 -4.98 20.39 -3.77
CA PHE A 138 -4.65 19.85 -2.44
C PHE A 138 -3.12 19.81 -2.25
N PRO A 139 -2.50 20.80 -1.64
CA PRO A 139 -1.04 20.90 -1.50
C PRO A 139 -0.41 19.74 -0.72
N LEU A 140 -1.18 19.05 0.15
CA LEU A 140 -0.72 17.86 0.86
C LEU A 140 -0.41 16.69 -0.10
N TRP A 141 -1.01 16.66 -1.28
CA TRP A 141 -0.86 15.57 -2.25
C TRP A 141 0.29 15.85 -3.22
N HIS A 142 1.52 15.83 -2.68
CA HIS A 142 2.72 16.15 -3.45
C HIS A 142 2.96 15.12 -4.58
N PRO A 143 3.09 15.56 -5.86
CA PRO A 143 3.02 14.64 -7.02
C PRO A 143 4.20 13.68 -7.14
N ILE A 144 5.34 13.97 -6.52
CA ILE A 144 6.54 13.12 -6.57
C ILE A 144 6.67 12.27 -5.30
N ILE A 145 6.48 12.88 -4.11
CA ILE A 145 6.72 12.18 -2.84
C ILE A 145 5.63 11.12 -2.58
N LEU A 146 4.38 11.44 -2.92
CA LEU A 146 3.26 10.54 -2.63
C LEU A 146 3.35 9.19 -3.36
N PRO A 147 3.65 9.11 -4.67
CA PRO A 147 3.84 7.84 -5.35
C PRO A 147 4.93 6.98 -4.72
N VAL A 148 6.05 7.59 -4.34
CA VAL A 148 7.17 6.87 -3.70
C VAL A 148 6.76 6.38 -2.30
N LEU A 149 6.12 7.24 -1.50
CA LEU A 149 5.62 6.89 -0.17
C LEU A 149 4.61 5.73 -0.25
N PHE A 150 3.68 5.79 -1.20
CA PHE A 150 2.67 4.74 -1.36
C PHE A 150 3.26 3.43 -1.88
N LEU A 151 4.32 3.49 -2.70
CA LEU A 151 5.05 2.31 -3.14
C LEU A 151 5.76 1.61 -1.97
N VAL A 152 6.46 2.36 -1.13
CA VAL A 152 7.13 1.84 0.07
C VAL A 152 6.10 1.26 1.04
N SER A 153 5.01 1.99 1.30
CA SER A 153 3.93 1.53 2.15
C SER A 153 3.19 0.31 1.59
N ALA A 154 3.05 0.19 0.26
CA ALA A 154 2.50 -1.00 -0.38
C ALA A 154 3.40 -2.23 -0.18
N ALA A 155 4.72 -2.05 -0.27
CA ALA A 155 5.68 -3.12 0.04
C ALA A 155 5.58 -3.54 1.51
N SER A 156 5.51 -2.60 2.44
CA SER A 156 5.38 -2.84 3.88
C SER A 156 4.09 -3.60 4.22
N THR A 157 2.94 -3.07 3.80
CA THR A 157 1.63 -3.65 4.09
C THR A 157 1.37 -4.96 3.36
N GLY A 158 1.86 -5.09 2.10
CA GLY A 158 1.77 -6.34 1.35
C GLY A 158 2.58 -7.46 1.99
N PHE A 159 3.78 -7.12 2.50
CA PHE A 159 4.61 -8.06 3.25
C PHE A 159 3.94 -8.50 4.54
N ALA A 160 3.40 -7.55 5.32
CA ALA A 160 2.68 -7.81 6.54
C ALA A 160 1.46 -8.74 6.30
N LEU A 161 0.67 -8.48 5.25
CA LEU A 161 -0.46 -9.34 4.89
C LEU A 161 -0.02 -10.78 4.62
N VAL A 162 1.02 -10.95 3.81
CA VAL A 162 1.55 -12.29 3.47
C VAL A 162 2.04 -13.00 4.73
N LEU A 163 2.77 -12.31 5.61
CA LEU A 163 3.28 -12.89 6.85
C LEU A 163 2.17 -13.29 7.82
N VAL A 164 1.14 -12.45 8.00
CA VAL A 164 -0.02 -12.78 8.85
C VAL A 164 -0.68 -14.08 8.39
N ILE A 165 -0.91 -14.23 7.08
CA ILE A 165 -1.51 -15.45 6.53
C ILE A 165 -0.53 -16.63 6.61
N ALA A 166 0.76 -16.40 6.35
CA ALA A 166 1.79 -17.43 6.36
C ALA A 166 2.04 -18.03 7.74
N HIS A 167 1.89 -17.25 8.82
CA HIS A 167 1.97 -17.78 10.18
C HIS A 167 0.99 -18.92 10.45
N GLY A 168 -0.21 -18.87 9.83
CA GLY A 168 -1.21 -19.94 9.96
C GLY A 168 -1.05 -21.08 8.95
N LYS A 169 -0.50 -20.83 7.75
CA LYS A 169 -0.54 -21.77 6.62
C LYS A 169 0.82 -22.21 6.08
N ALA A 170 1.89 -21.46 6.34
CA ALA A 170 3.22 -21.66 5.74
C ALA A 170 4.35 -21.27 6.70
N HIS A 171 4.19 -21.53 7.99
CA HIS A 171 5.16 -21.16 9.04
C HIS A 171 6.56 -21.73 8.77
N ASP A 172 6.64 -22.91 8.20
CA ASP A 172 7.86 -23.60 7.79
C ASP A 172 8.66 -22.86 6.72
N GLU A 173 7.99 -22.07 5.86
CA GLU A 173 8.66 -21.31 4.80
C GLU A 173 9.10 -19.90 5.24
N ILE A 174 8.57 -19.36 6.32
CA ILE A 174 8.89 -17.98 6.78
C ILE A 174 10.39 -17.82 7.06
N ALA A 175 11.02 -18.85 7.64
CA ALA A 175 12.45 -18.85 7.94
C ALA A 175 13.33 -18.80 6.68
N ASN A 176 12.81 -19.20 5.52
CA ASN A 176 13.52 -19.19 4.24
C ASN A 176 13.53 -17.81 3.58
N ILE A 177 12.67 -16.89 4.01
CA ILE A 177 12.64 -15.51 3.50
C ILE A 177 13.74 -14.72 4.22
N GLY A 178 14.97 -14.74 3.68
CA GLY A 178 16.13 -14.14 4.32
C GLY A 178 16.11 -12.62 4.50
N PHE A 179 15.09 -11.91 3.96
CA PHE A 179 14.98 -10.46 4.09
C PHE A 179 13.87 -10.01 5.08
N THR A 180 13.16 -10.93 5.75
CA THR A 180 12.06 -10.59 6.67
C THR A 180 12.44 -9.59 7.75
N VAL A 181 13.55 -9.85 8.46
CA VAL A 181 14.00 -8.98 9.55
C VAL A 181 14.49 -7.62 9.01
N ARG A 182 15.21 -7.64 7.88
CA ARG A 182 15.71 -6.39 7.26
C ARG A 182 14.58 -5.52 6.76
N SER A 183 13.57 -6.09 6.09
CA SER A 183 12.42 -5.32 5.62
C SER A 183 11.62 -4.73 6.77
N GLY A 184 11.42 -5.46 7.86
CA GLY A 184 10.77 -4.95 9.07
C GLY A 184 11.50 -3.79 9.76
N MET A 185 12.82 -3.62 9.53
CA MET A 185 13.57 -2.47 10.01
C MET A 185 13.63 -1.33 8.99
N VAL A 186 13.86 -1.65 7.71
CA VAL A 186 14.13 -0.65 6.67
C VAL A 186 12.84 0.05 6.21
N LEU A 187 11.75 -0.69 6.00
CA LEU A 187 10.52 -0.12 5.47
C LEU A 187 9.89 0.94 6.40
N PRO A 188 9.74 0.72 7.72
CA PRO A 188 9.20 1.76 8.60
C PRO A 188 10.07 3.02 8.66
N VAL A 189 11.41 2.87 8.57
CA VAL A 189 12.33 4.02 8.54
C VAL A 189 12.16 4.80 7.23
N LEU A 190 12.07 4.12 6.09
CA LEU A 190 11.83 4.78 4.80
C LEU A 190 10.46 5.48 4.76
N GLU A 191 9.41 4.85 5.28
CA GLU A 191 8.09 5.49 5.40
C GLU A 191 8.17 6.75 6.28
N ALA A 192 8.82 6.67 7.44
CA ALA A 192 8.98 7.82 8.34
C ALA A 192 9.73 8.97 7.65
N LEU A 193 10.85 8.67 6.97
CA LEU A 193 11.62 9.67 6.23
C LEU A 193 10.82 10.33 5.11
N LEU A 194 10.04 9.54 4.36
CA LEU A 194 9.18 10.05 3.28
C LEU A 194 8.03 10.90 3.83
N VAL A 195 7.46 10.55 4.98
CA VAL A 195 6.42 11.37 5.63
C VAL A 195 7.02 12.67 6.15
N ILE A 196 8.21 12.64 6.75
CA ILE A 196 8.93 13.87 7.17
C ILE A 196 9.22 14.75 5.95
N ALA A 197 9.69 14.17 4.85
CA ALA A 197 9.94 14.90 3.61
C ALA A 197 8.65 15.50 3.03
N LEU A 198 7.54 14.73 3.05
CA LEU A 198 6.23 15.21 2.60
C LEU A 198 5.76 16.40 3.44
N LEU A 199 5.71 16.24 4.76
CA LEU A 199 5.24 17.31 5.65
C LEU A 199 6.15 18.53 5.61
N GLY A 200 7.48 18.32 5.53
CA GLY A 200 8.45 19.40 5.39
C GLY A 200 8.28 20.21 4.11
N THR A 201 8.15 19.53 2.95
CA THR A 201 7.92 20.21 1.66
C THR A 201 6.57 20.95 1.63
N VAL A 202 5.52 20.35 2.18
CA VAL A 202 4.19 20.98 2.27
C VAL A 202 4.23 22.20 3.20
N ALA A 203 4.92 22.12 4.35
CA ALA A 203 5.02 23.21 5.32
C ALA A 203 5.70 24.48 4.76
N ILE A 204 6.65 24.31 3.83
CA ILE A 204 7.37 25.44 3.19
C ILE A 204 6.71 25.92 1.89
N THR A 205 5.57 25.30 1.48
CA THR A 205 4.84 25.73 0.29
C THR A 205 4.42 27.20 0.42
N GLY A 206 4.76 28.01 -0.60
CA GLY A 206 4.45 29.43 -0.67
C GLY A 206 3.25 29.75 -1.56
N GLY A 207 3.01 31.06 -1.78
CA GLY A 207 1.99 31.55 -2.69
C GLY A 207 0.55 31.32 -2.21
N SER A 208 -0.39 31.21 -3.14
CA SER A 208 -1.83 31.01 -2.86
C SER A 208 -2.15 29.70 -2.14
N ALA A 209 -1.31 28.69 -2.27
CA ALA A 209 -1.47 27.39 -1.63
C ALA A 209 -0.96 27.36 -0.17
N ALA A 210 -0.21 28.38 0.28
CA ALA A 210 0.47 28.37 1.59
C ALA A 210 -0.48 28.18 2.78
N ALA A 211 -1.65 28.82 2.76
CA ALA A 211 -2.64 28.73 3.84
C ALA A 211 -3.20 27.29 3.95
N ALA A 212 -3.61 26.70 2.82
CA ALA A 212 -4.14 25.33 2.77
C ALA A 212 -3.07 24.28 3.12
N ALA A 213 -1.83 24.49 2.68
CA ALA A 213 -0.68 23.64 2.99
C ALA A 213 -0.42 23.60 4.50
N LYS A 214 -0.24 24.76 5.13
CA LYS A 214 -0.01 24.88 6.58
C LYS A 214 -1.18 24.34 7.40
N ALA A 215 -2.42 24.62 6.98
CA ALA A 215 -3.61 24.11 7.63
C ALA A 215 -3.70 22.57 7.54
N SER A 216 -3.33 21.97 6.41
CA SER A 216 -3.28 20.50 6.27
C SER A 216 -2.24 19.86 7.20
N VAL A 217 -1.04 20.44 7.28
CA VAL A 217 0.01 19.97 8.21
C VAL A 217 -0.43 20.14 9.65
N ALA A 218 -0.99 21.29 10.03
CA ALA A 218 -1.49 21.53 11.38
C ALA A 218 -2.64 20.55 11.74
N ASN A 219 -3.52 20.24 10.80
CA ASN A 219 -4.63 19.30 10.98
C ASN A 219 -4.12 17.88 11.30
N LEU A 220 -2.99 17.48 10.68
CA LEU A 220 -2.33 16.19 10.95
C LEU A 220 -1.58 16.18 12.29
N LEU A 221 -0.79 17.24 12.60
CA LEU A 221 0.14 17.20 13.72
C LEU A 221 -0.50 17.60 15.05
N THR A 222 -1.43 18.54 15.04
CA THR A 222 -2.02 19.17 16.24
C THR A 222 -3.54 19.32 16.20
N GLY A 223 -4.17 19.08 15.03
CA GLY A 223 -5.60 19.24 14.80
C GLY A 223 -6.40 17.96 15.02
N GLY A 224 -7.54 17.85 14.33
CA GLY A 224 -8.51 16.78 14.52
C GLY A 224 -7.98 15.36 14.22
N TYR A 225 -6.94 15.24 13.42
CA TYR A 225 -6.32 13.95 13.06
C TYR A 225 -5.04 13.64 13.86
N ALA A 226 -4.62 14.49 14.79
CA ALA A 226 -3.38 14.34 15.54
C ALA A 226 -3.31 13.01 16.31
N LEU A 227 -4.39 12.61 16.98
CA LEU A 227 -4.45 11.34 17.72
C LEU A 227 -4.24 10.14 16.77
N ALA A 228 -4.92 10.12 15.63
CA ALA A 228 -4.77 9.04 14.65
C ALA A 228 -3.37 9.05 14.03
N PHE A 229 -2.79 10.21 13.76
CA PHE A 229 -1.45 10.35 13.24
C PHE A 229 -0.39 9.81 14.22
N TRP A 230 -0.38 10.31 15.46
CA TRP A 230 0.66 9.95 16.42
C TRP A 230 0.49 8.54 16.99
N VAL A 231 -0.75 8.14 17.33
CA VAL A 231 -0.99 6.82 17.96
C VAL A 231 -1.10 5.72 16.92
N LEU A 232 -2.04 5.83 15.95
CA LEU A 232 -2.31 4.71 15.04
C LEU A 232 -1.27 4.59 13.93
N PHE A 233 -0.79 5.71 13.39
CA PHE A 233 0.20 5.64 12.31
C PHE A 233 1.62 5.55 12.88
N ILE A 234 2.08 6.50 13.74
CA ILE A 234 3.46 6.53 14.20
C ILE A 234 3.75 5.43 15.22
N ILE A 235 2.97 5.31 16.31
CA ILE A 235 3.28 4.35 17.38
C ILE A 235 2.94 2.94 16.94
N VAL A 236 1.68 2.68 16.53
CA VAL A 236 1.21 1.33 16.20
C VAL A 236 1.72 0.86 14.84
N GLY A 237 1.73 1.75 13.83
CA GLY A 237 2.07 1.41 12.46
C GLY A 237 3.57 1.37 12.15
N LEU A 238 4.38 2.22 12.78
CA LEU A 238 5.81 2.32 12.48
C LEU A 238 6.70 1.90 13.65
N ALA A 239 6.54 2.53 14.82
CA ALA A 239 7.47 2.33 15.95
C ALA A 239 7.37 0.92 16.52
N PHE A 240 6.18 0.41 16.76
CA PHE A 240 5.96 -0.92 17.34
C PHE A 240 6.52 -2.05 16.47
N PRO A 241 6.21 -2.14 15.15
CA PRO A 241 6.81 -3.15 14.27
C PRO A 241 8.33 -3.00 14.15
N PHE A 242 8.85 -1.77 14.09
CA PHE A 242 10.28 -1.50 14.03
C PHE A 242 11.01 -2.04 15.28
N VAL A 243 10.50 -1.72 16.48
CA VAL A 243 11.08 -2.22 17.75
C VAL A 243 11.05 -3.75 17.81
N GLN A 244 9.97 -4.37 17.33
CA GLN A 244 9.91 -5.82 17.24
C GLN A 244 10.93 -6.41 16.27
N ALA A 245 11.11 -5.80 15.08
CA ALA A 245 12.10 -6.25 14.12
C ALA A 245 13.52 -6.09 14.67
N LEU A 246 13.80 -5.00 15.38
CA LEU A 246 15.07 -4.75 16.05
C LEU A 246 15.33 -5.80 17.13
N HIS A 247 14.33 -6.10 17.96
CA HIS A 247 14.42 -7.12 19.01
C HIS A 247 14.71 -8.51 18.43
N LYS A 248 14.03 -8.89 17.34
CA LYS A 248 14.32 -10.14 16.62
C LYS A 248 15.76 -10.19 16.10
N SER A 249 16.24 -9.11 15.48
CA SER A 249 17.62 -9.04 14.98
C SER A 249 18.66 -9.22 16.09
N MET A 250 18.36 -8.76 17.28
CA MET A 250 19.22 -8.96 18.46
C MET A 250 19.15 -10.38 19.01
N GLN A 251 17.98 -11.02 18.95
CA GLN A 251 17.77 -12.39 19.45
C GLN A 251 18.31 -13.46 18.50
N GLU A 252 18.24 -13.28 17.17
CA GLU A 252 18.87 -14.18 16.20
C GLU A 252 20.36 -14.39 16.47
N LYS A 253 21.02 -13.39 17.07
CA LYS A 253 22.42 -13.52 17.56
C LYS A 253 22.55 -14.33 18.86
N LYS A 254 21.46 -14.58 19.61
CA LYS A 254 21.47 -15.21 20.93
C LYS A 254 20.71 -16.54 21.03
N SER A 255 20.22 -17.11 19.92
CA SER A 255 19.53 -18.41 19.89
C SER A 255 18.35 -18.58 20.86
N LEU A 256 17.54 -17.54 21.08
CA LEU A 256 16.37 -17.58 21.98
C LEU A 256 15.06 -17.75 21.21
N MET A 257 14.17 -18.58 21.76
CA MET A 257 12.88 -18.98 21.18
C MET A 257 11.99 -17.79 20.78
N GLN A 258 11.54 -17.84 19.54
CA GLN A 258 10.67 -16.86 18.93
C GLN A 258 9.25 -16.96 19.49
N GLN A 259 8.64 -15.86 19.95
CA GLN A 259 7.23 -15.81 20.33
C GLN A 259 6.37 -15.46 19.09
N PRO A 260 5.64 -16.41 18.51
CA PRO A 260 4.89 -16.17 17.26
C PRO A 260 3.79 -15.13 17.40
N GLY A 261 3.13 -15.03 18.55
CA GLY A 261 2.04 -14.07 18.78
C GLY A 261 2.49 -12.61 18.73
N LEU A 262 3.67 -12.29 19.27
CA LEU A 262 4.20 -10.94 19.23
C LEU A 262 4.53 -10.51 17.79
N THR A 263 4.98 -11.46 16.96
CA THR A 263 5.29 -11.21 15.55
C THR A 263 4.02 -10.85 14.76
N ILE A 264 2.94 -11.61 14.93
CA ILE A 264 1.66 -11.35 14.27
C ILE A 264 1.12 -9.97 14.69
N ALA A 265 1.24 -9.60 15.97
CA ALA A 265 0.81 -8.28 16.45
C ALA A 265 1.56 -7.14 15.74
N GLY A 266 2.86 -7.29 15.47
CA GLY A 266 3.62 -6.32 14.68
C GLY A 266 3.14 -6.18 13.26
N GLU A 267 2.90 -7.30 12.58
CA GLU A 267 2.39 -7.28 11.20
C GLU A 267 0.98 -6.65 11.13
N VAL A 268 0.11 -6.95 12.10
CA VAL A 268 -1.21 -6.29 12.22
C VAL A 268 -1.03 -4.78 12.47
N GLY A 269 -0.04 -4.38 13.28
CA GLY A 269 0.31 -2.97 13.47
C GLY A 269 0.67 -2.28 12.16
N VAL A 270 1.49 -2.92 11.31
CA VAL A 270 1.84 -2.41 9.96
C VAL A 270 0.59 -2.23 9.09
N LEU A 271 -0.34 -3.18 9.12
CA LEU A 271 -1.59 -3.08 8.36
C LEU A 271 -2.45 -1.90 8.83
N ILE A 272 -2.59 -1.72 10.14
CA ILE A 272 -3.32 -0.57 10.72
C ILE A 272 -2.63 0.74 10.31
N GLY A 273 -1.30 0.83 10.46
CA GLY A 273 -0.52 2.01 10.08
C GLY A 273 -0.64 2.36 8.61
N GLY A 274 -0.54 1.38 7.74
CA GLY A 274 -0.65 1.58 6.29
C GLY A 274 -2.04 2.02 5.83
N PHE A 275 -3.10 1.54 6.49
CA PHE A 275 -4.45 2.08 6.29
C PHE A 275 -4.55 3.52 6.79
N MET A 276 -4.07 3.78 8.02
CA MET A 276 -4.10 5.11 8.61
C MET A 276 -3.30 6.13 7.79
N LEU A 277 -2.15 5.76 7.24
CA LEU A 277 -1.39 6.63 6.35
C LEU A 277 -2.26 7.14 5.19
N ARG A 278 -2.93 6.25 4.48
CA ARG A 278 -3.79 6.62 3.34
C ARG A 278 -5.01 7.40 3.76
N TYR A 279 -5.65 6.98 4.86
CA TYR A 279 -6.80 7.67 5.43
C TYR A 279 -6.45 9.11 5.81
N LEU A 280 -5.32 9.32 6.50
CA LEU A 280 -4.87 10.63 6.94
C LEU A 280 -4.48 11.53 5.76
N ILE A 281 -3.77 10.99 4.76
CA ILE A 281 -3.43 11.75 3.55
C ILE A 281 -4.68 12.23 2.80
N VAL A 282 -5.72 11.40 2.73
CA VAL A 282 -6.97 11.76 2.04
C VAL A 282 -7.82 12.72 2.87
N MET A 283 -8.01 12.43 4.16
CA MET A 283 -8.99 13.14 4.99
C MET A 283 -8.47 14.43 5.62
N ALA A 284 -7.15 14.55 5.86
CA ALA A 284 -6.58 15.76 6.45
C ALA A 284 -6.23 16.84 5.42
N ALA A 285 -6.27 16.52 4.13
CA ALA A 285 -5.99 17.48 3.06
C ALA A 285 -7.05 18.58 2.99
N ILE A 286 -6.59 19.82 3.07
CA ILE A 286 -7.43 21.02 2.96
C ILE A 286 -7.23 21.62 1.56
N PRO A 287 -8.33 21.85 0.80
CA PRO A 287 -8.23 22.42 -0.52
C PRO A 287 -7.81 23.89 -0.49
N VAL A 288 -7.16 24.32 -1.56
CA VAL A 288 -6.88 25.74 -1.81
C VAL A 288 -8.21 26.48 -2.00
N ALA A 289 -8.44 27.54 -1.23
CA ALA A 289 -9.62 28.38 -1.41
C ALA A 289 -9.51 29.08 -2.75
N LEU A 290 -10.53 28.95 -3.58
CA LEU A 290 -10.69 29.77 -4.79
C LEU A 290 -11.17 31.14 -4.31
N GLY A 291 -10.30 32.14 -4.36
CA GLY A 291 -10.61 33.53 -4.04
C GLY A 291 -11.57 34.14 -5.05
#